data_e59f193f4b1a154681adbb7d9018b3e6
#
_entry.id   e59f193f4b1a154681adbb7d9018b3e6
#
_cell.length_a   1.000
_cell.length_b   1.000
_cell.length_c   1.000
_cell.angle_alpha   90.00
_cell.angle_beta   90.00
_cell.angle_gamma   90.00
#
_symmetry.space_group_name_H-M   'P 1'
#
loop_
_entity.id
_entity.type
_entity.pdbx_description
1 polymer ?
#
loop_
_entity_poly.entity_id
_entity_poly.type
_entity_poly.pdbx_seq_one_letter_code
_entity_poly.pdbx_strand_id
1 'polypeptide(L)'
;MGEEPKKGLFEKVKDRISQLGETKDRLALLLKAKNLMDNEDLTEAIADAVVKNRGELGYVLSVLKERPRTFNPYLLKGMTVYKEPKALNPKTAELVAVGAAAALHCEHCLEAHMARAIAEGATLDEVMDTLLVAGSIAESSLYSHAFRKYKQLEGKMKKGKDKDE
;
A
#
# COMPACT_ATOMS: atom_id res chain seq x y z
N MET A 1 -52.65 -3.97 5.09
CA MET A 1 -51.36 -4.10 5.82
C MET A 1 -51.39 -5.50 6.42
N GLY A 2 -50.74 -6.49 5.79
CA GLY A 2 -50.71 -7.86 6.28
C GLY A 2 -49.61 -7.98 7.34
N GLU A 3 -49.96 -8.42 8.52
CA GLU A 3 -48.95 -8.79 9.53
C GLU A 3 -48.18 -10.03 9.06
N GLU A 4 -46.82 -9.94 9.00
CA GLU A 4 -46.01 -11.12 8.80
C GLU A 4 -46.21 -12.14 9.90
N PRO A 5 -46.34 -13.43 9.59
CA PRO A 5 -46.56 -14.47 10.62
C PRO A 5 -45.32 -14.53 11.55
N LYS A 6 -45.58 -14.39 12.85
CA LYS A 6 -44.53 -14.47 13.89
C LYS A 6 -43.87 -15.86 13.85
N LYS A 7 -42.58 -15.92 13.48
CA LYS A 7 -41.78 -17.16 13.49
C LYS A 7 -41.94 -17.88 14.83
N GLY A 8 -42.21 -19.17 14.78
CA GLY A 8 -42.36 -20.02 15.96
C GLY A 8 -41.06 -20.12 16.76
N LEU A 9 -41.15 -20.47 18.04
CA LEU A 9 -40.01 -20.62 18.94
C LEU A 9 -38.93 -21.56 18.36
N PHE A 10 -39.34 -22.62 17.70
CA PHE A 10 -38.44 -23.63 17.08
C PHE A 10 -37.62 -23.05 15.92
N GLU A 11 -38.23 -22.22 15.07
CA GLU A 11 -37.50 -21.53 13.97
C GLU A 11 -36.53 -20.50 14.52
N LYS A 12 -36.88 -19.75 15.56
CA LYS A 12 -35.96 -18.81 16.22
C LYS A 12 -34.75 -19.52 16.85
N VAL A 13 -34.93 -20.69 17.42
CA VAL A 13 -33.87 -21.52 17.98
C VAL A 13 -32.96 -22.04 16.84
N LYS A 14 -33.55 -22.50 15.75
CA LYS A 14 -32.81 -22.99 14.57
C LYS A 14 -31.97 -21.91 13.92
N ASP A 15 -32.51 -20.71 13.73
CA ASP A 15 -31.79 -19.54 13.22
C ASP A 15 -30.64 -19.18 14.17
N ARG A 16 -30.81 -19.24 15.47
CA ARG A 16 -29.78 -18.94 16.45
C ARG A 16 -28.65 -19.98 16.48
N ILE A 17 -28.99 -21.24 16.32
CA ILE A 17 -27.98 -22.33 16.16
C ILE A 17 -27.18 -22.16 14.87
N SER A 18 -27.85 -21.81 13.76
CA SER A 18 -27.19 -21.53 12.48
C SER A 18 -26.22 -20.34 12.59
N GLN A 19 -26.65 -19.23 13.21
CA GLN A 19 -25.80 -18.06 13.46
C GLN A 19 -24.59 -18.39 14.35
N LEU A 20 -24.73 -19.28 15.34
CA LEU A 20 -23.62 -19.73 16.17
C LEU A 20 -22.63 -20.60 15.38
N GLY A 21 -23.10 -21.43 14.46
CA GLY A 21 -22.26 -22.19 13.52
C GLY A 21 -21.46 -21.28 12.62
N GLU A 22 -22.10 -20.32 11.95
CA GLU A 22 -21.43 -19.31 11.11
C GLU A 22 -20.39 -18.49 11.89
N THR A 23 -20.69 -18.15 13.15
CA THR A 23 -19.74 -17.40 14.01
C THR A 23 -18.52 -18.25 14.36
N LYS A 24 -18.68 -19.56 14.63
CA LYS A 24 -17.56 -20.48 14.89
C LYS A 24 -16.69 -20.65 13.67
N ASP A 25 -17.29 -20.81 12.48
CA ASP A 25 -16.55 -20.97 11.22
C ASP A 25 -15.77 -19.70 10.87
N ARG A 26 -16.37 -18.52 11.06
CA ARG A 26 -15.68 -17.23 10.88
C ARG A 26 -14.53 -17.06 11.86
N LEU A 27 -14.72 -17.43 13.13
CA LEU A 27 -13.65 -17.36 14.13
C LEU A 27 -12.51 -18.34 13.78
N ALA A 28 -12.82 -19.56 13.32
CA ALA A 28 -11.84 -20.51 12.88
C ALA A 28 -11.01 -19.99 11.68
N LEU A 29 -11.65 -19.29 10.73
CA LEU A 29 -10.95 -18.65 9.61
C LEU A 29 -10.02 -17.52 10.09
N LEU A 30 -10.46 -16.69 11.03
CA LEU A 30 -9.63 -15.63 11.61
C LEU A 30 -8.41 -16.20 12.36
N LEU A 31 -8.58 -17.31 13.08
CA LEU A 31 -7.50 -17.99 13.77
C LEU A 31 -6.50 -18.60 12.79
N LYS A 32 -6.97 -19.21 11.68
CA LYS A 32 -6.10 -19.71 10.60
C LYS A 32 -5.31 -18.56 9.97
N ALA A 33 -5.95 -17.43 9.66
CA ALA A 33 -5.29 -16.26 9.12
C ALA A 33 -4.23 -15.70 10.09
N LYS A 34 -4.55 -15.62 11.39
CA LYS A 34 -3.60 -15.21 12.41
C LYS A 34 -2.39 -16.15 12.47
N ASN A 35 -2.62 -17.46 12.50
CA ASN A 35 -1.54 -18.45 12.53
C ASN A 35 -0.64 -18.36 11.29
N LEU A 36 -1.21 -18.08 10.12
CA LEU A 36 -0.45 -17.87 8.90
C LEU A 36 0.43 -16.61 8.99
N MET A 37 -0.09 -15.53 9.56
CA MET A 37 0.70 -14.31 9.76
C MET A 37 1.85 -14.50 10.76
N ASP A 38 1.65 -15.30 11.81
CA ASP A 38 2.63 -15.56 12.85
C ASP A 38 3.58 -16.74 12.49
N ASN A 39 3.48 -17.33 11.29
CA ASN A 39 4.22 -18.53 10.89
C ASN A 39 5.67 -18.21 10.53
N GLU A 40 6.61 -18.72 11.30
CA GLU A 40 8.06 -18.53 11.12
C GLU A 40 8.59 -19.26 9.89
N ASP A 41 8.10 -20.47 9.58
CA ASP A 41 8.51 -21.20 8.38
C ASP A 41 8.12 -20.45 7.11
N LEU A 42 6.94 -19.79 7.12
CA LEU A 42 6.52 -18.92 6.02
C LEU A 42 7.44 -17.70 5.92
N THR A 43 7.85 -17.12 7.05
CA THR A 43 8.78 -15.99 7.10
C THR A 43 10.12 -16.36 6.45
N GLU A 44 10.68 -17.50 6.82
CA GLU A 44 11.94 -17.98 6.24
C GLU A 44 11.79 -18.27 4.74
N ALA A 45 10.73 -18.98 4.34
CA ALA A 45 10.49 -19.27 2.93
C ALA A 45 10.35 -18.01 2.06
N ILE A 46 9.65 -16.98 2.56
CA ILE A 46 9.54 -15.68 1.89
C ILE A 46 10.89 -14.97 1.83
N ALA A 47 11.64 -14.95 2.93
CA ALA A 47 12.95 -14.32 3.00
C ALA A 47 13.93 -14.96 2.01
N ASP A 48 13.98 -16.30 1.96
CA ASP A 48 14.82 -17.06 1.03
C ASP A 48 14.44 -16.78 -0.43
N ALA A 49 13.14 -16.69 -0.73
CA ALA A 49 12.68 -16.34 -2.08
C ALA A 49 13.10 -14.91 -2.47
N VAL A 50 13.08 -13.95 -1.53
CA VAL A 50 13.59 -12.58 -1.78
C VAL A 50 15.08 -12.59 -2.03
N VAL A 51 15.88 -13.26 -1.19
CA VAL A 51 17.34 -13.36 -1.34
C VAL A 51 17.70 -14.03 -2.66
N LYS A 52 17.03 -15.12 -3.02
CA LYS A 52 17.23 -15.81 -4.31
C LYS A 52 17.02 -14.91 -5.51
N ASN A 53 16.04 -14.00 -5.45
CA ASN A 53 15.67 -13.14 -6.56
C ASN A 53 16.46 -11.81 -6.61
N ARG A 54 16.96 -11.33 -5.47
CA ARG A 54 17.59 -10.00 -5.34
C ARG A 54 19.05 -10.05 -4.90
N GLY A 55 19.55 -11.20 -4.48
CA GLY A 55 20.88 -11.35 -3.89
C GLY A 55 20.92 -11.09 -2.38
N GLU A 56 20.05 -10.23 -1.86
CA GLU A 56 19.99 -9.87 -0.44
C GLU A 56 18.56 -9.54 0.02
N LEU A 57 18.33 -9.56 1.33
CA LEU A 57 17.04 -9.20 1.92
C LEU A 57 16.82 -7.68 1.97
N GLY A 58 17.88 -6.90 2.09
CA GLY A 58 17.85 -5.45 2.29
C GLY A 58 17.48 -5.06 3.73
N TYR A 59 17.88 -3.82 4.11
CA TYR A 59 17.76 -3.34 5.50
C TYR A 59 16.34 -3.40 6.05
N VAL A 60 15.35 -2.86 5.33
CA VAL A 60 13.96 -2.79 5.82
C VAL A 60 13.39 -4.18 6.06
N LEU A 61 13.63 -5.11 5.13
CA LEU A 61 13.10 -6.47 5.25
C LEU A 61 13.83 -7.29 6.31
N SER A 62 15.13 -7.06 6.54
CA SER A 62 15.87 -7.72 7.61
C SER A 62 15.34 -7.33 8.99
N VAL A 63 15.01 -6.06 9.20
CA VAL A 63 14.39 -5.58 10.45
C VAL A 63 12.97 -6.12 10.61
N LEU A 64 12.17 -6.12 9.54
CA LEU A 64 10.79 -6.63 9.59
C LEU A 64 10.74 -8.14 9.81
N LYS A 65 11.72 -8.90 9.34
CA LYS A 65 11.81 -10.36 9.50
C LYS A 65 11.78 -10.80 10.97
N GLU A 66 12.28 -9.97 11.89
CA GLU A 66 12.20 -10.22 13.33
C GLU A 66 10.75 -10.25 13.86
N ARG A 67 9.79 -9.86 13.04
CA ARG A 67 8.36 -9.78 13.38
C ARG A 67 7.51 -10.46 12.31
N PRO A 68 7.40 -11.79 12.31
CA PRO A 68 6.66 -12.58 11.31
C PRO A 68 5.27 -12.02 11.01
N ARG A 69 4.53 -11.66 12.03
CA ARG A 69 3.18 -11.09 11.94
C ARG A 69 3.08 -9.78 11.12
N THR A 70 4.19 -9.06 11.01
CA THR A 70 4.29 -7.85 10.18
C THR A 70 4.92 -8.16 8.83
N PHE A 71 5.99 -8.94 8.83
CA PHE A 71 6.75 -9.30 7.65
C PHE A 71 5.91 -10.09 6.62
N ASN A 72 5.25 -11.17 7.07
CA ASN A 72 4.48 -12.03 6.17
C ASN A 72 3.39 -11.27 5.40
N PRO A 73 2.46 -10.55 6.05
CA PRO A 73 1.43 -9.80 5.32
C PRO A 73 2.01 -8.64 4.49
N TYR A 74 3.13 -8.03 4.90
CA TYR A 74 3.79 -6.99 4.13
C TYR A 74 4.28 -7.52 2.77
N LEU A 75 4.95 -8.69 2.75
CA LEU A 75 5.43 -9.30 1.52
C LEU A 75 4.30 -9.88 0.68
N LEU A 76 3.33 -10.55 1.29
CA LEU A 76 2.14 -11.07 0.60
C LEU A 76 1.33 -9.95 -0.06
N LYS A 77 1.16 -8.81 0.62
CA LYS A 77 0.57 -7.60 0.02
C LYS A 77 1.36 -7.15 -1.21
N GLY A 78 2.70 -7.15 -1.13
CA GLY A 78 3.55 -6.78 -2.26
C GLY A 78 3.28 -7.65 -3.50
N MET A 79 3.05 -8.94 -3.33
CA MET A 79 2.70 -9.84 -4.44
C MET A 79 1.40 -9.40 -5.14
N THR A 80 0.33 -9.16 -4.38
CA THR A 80 -0.98 -8.76 -4.94
C THR A 80 -0.98 -7.36 -5.56
N VAL A 81 -0.13 -6.45 -5.05
CA VAL A 81 -0.06 -5.07 -5.55
C VAL A 81 0.81 -4.94 -6.79
N TYR A 82 1.95 -5.65 -6.85
CA TYR A 82 2.92 -5.47 -7.93
C TYR A 82 2.95 -6.61 -8.95
N LYS A 83 2.73 -7.86 -8.51
CA LYS A 83 2.82 -9.04 -9.39
C LYS A 83 1.49 -9.48 -9.97
N GLU A 84 0.43 -9.37 -9.19
CA GLU A 84 -0.91 -9.82 -9.54
C GLU A 84 -1.97 -8.72 -9.34
N PRO A 85 -1.75 -7.48 -9.81
CA PRO A 85 -2.74 -6.42 -9.66
C PRO A 85 -3.99 -6.73 -10.50
N LYS A 86 -5.16 -6.36 -9.99
CA LYS A 86 -6.44 -6.71 -10.65
C LYS A 86 -6.63 -6.07 -12.02
N ALA A 87 -6.14 -4.85 -12.22
CA ALA A 87 -6.41 -4.04 -13.42
C ALA A 87 -5.15 -3.59 -14.16
N LEU A 88 -4.07 -3.32 -13.45
CA LEU A 88 -2.79 -2.95 -14.05
C LEU A 88 -2.02 -4.22 -14.43
N ASN A 89 -1.23 -4.17 -15.50
CA ASN A 89 -0.22 -5.20 -15.71
C ASN A 89 0.98 -4.95 -14.77
N PRO A 90 1.82 -5.98 -14.50
CA PRO A 90 2.96 -5.85 -13.59
C PRO A 90 3.93 -4.72 -13.97
N LYS A 91 4.25 -4.55 -15.26
CA LYS A 91 5.10 -3.44 -15.74
C LYS A 91 4.54 -2.08 -15.33
N THR A 92 3.26 -1.84 -15.57
CA THR A 92 2.60 -0.58 -15.22
C THR A 92 2.58 -0.37 -13.71
N ALA A 93 2.31 -1.42 -12.92
CA ALA A 93 2.32 -1.34 -11.47
C ALA A 93 3.71 -0.95 -10.92
N GLU A 94 4.77 -1.52 -11.49
CA GLU A 94 6.15 -1.17 -11.11
C GLU A 94 6.51 0.26 -11.54
N LEU A 95 6.11 0.72 -12.74
CA LEU A 95 6.32 2.11 -13.16
C LEU A 95 5.58 3.11 -12.26
N VAL A 96 4.35 2.82 -11.85
CA VAL A 96 3.64 3.64 -10.84
C VAL A 96 4.41 3.69 -9.52
N ALA A 97 4.99 2.56 -9.08
CA ALA A 97 5.81 2.51 -7.88
C ALA A 97 7.11 3.30 -8.03
N VAL A 98 7.75 3.30 -9.22
CA VAL A 98 8.91 4.15 -9.55
C VAL A 98 8.54 5.63 -9.37
N GLY A 99 7.43 6.08 -9.96
CA GLY A 99 6.98 7.47 -9.84
C GLY A 99 6.69 7.87 -8.39
N ALA A 100 6.02 7.01 -7.63
CA ALA A 100 5.76 7.24 -6.22
C ALA A 100 7.04 7.29 -5.38
N ALA A 101 7.99 6.37 -5.62
CA ALA A 101 9.27 6.34 -4.92
C ALA A 101 10.12 7.59 -5.19
N ALA A 102 10.13 8.08 -6.44
CA ALA A 102 10.80 9.31 -6.82
C ALA A 102 10.21 10.52 -6.10
N ALA A 103 8.88 10.67 -6.10
CA ALA A 103 8.18 11.76 -5.44
C ALA A 103 8.36 11.77 -3.90
N LEU A 104 8.55 10.60 -3.31
CA LEU A 104 8.80 10.40 -1.87
C LEU A 104 10.29 10.43 -1.50
N HIS A 105 11.22 10.60 -2.45
CA HIS A 105 12.66 10.56 -2.26
C HIS A 105 13.15 9.26 -1.59
N CYS A 106 12.53 8.12 -1.92
CA CYS A 106 12.91 6.82 -1.38
C CYS A 106 13.92 6.14 -2.32
N GLU A 107 15.21 6.40 -2.15
CA GLU A 107 16.27 5.85 -3.02
C GLU A 107 16.21 4.33 -3.15
N HIS A 108 16.13 3.63 -2.00
CA HIS A 108 16.03 2.16 -1.99
C HIS A 108 14.78 1.63 -2.72
N CYS A 109 13.62 2.31 -2.52
CA CYS A 109 12.40 1.93 -3.24
C CYS A 109 12.56 2.19 -4.73
N LEU A 110 13.14 3.34 -5.09
CA LEU A 110 13.35 3.74 -6.47
C LEU A 110 14.21 2.72 -7.23
N GLU A 111 15.39 2.38 -6.70
CA GLU A 111 16.27 1.38 -7.27
C GLU A 111 15.58 0.02 -7.46
N ALA A 112 14.92 -0.46 -6.40
CA ALA A 112 14.24 -1.75 -6.41
C ALA A 112 13.08 -1.81 -7.41
N HIS A 113 12.28 -0.72 -7.55
CA HIS A 113 11.16 -0.68 -8.48
C HIS A 113 11.59 -0.44 -9.91
N MET A 114 12.64 0.34 -10.17
CA MET A 114 13.24 0.48 -11.49
C MET A 114 13.75 -0.86 -12.03
N ALA A 115 14.53 -1.60 -11.24
CA ALA A 115 15.02 -2.92 -11.62
C ALA A 115 13.87 -3.89 -11.95
N ARG A 116 12.79 -3.86 -11.16
CA ARG A 116 11.60 -4.69 -11.40
C ARG A 116 10.82 -4.24 -12.64
N ALA A 117 10.65 -2.96 -12.86
CA ALA A 117 9.99 -2.44 -14.05
C ALA A 117 10.70 -2.93 -15.32
N ILE A 118 12.03 -2.87 -15.36
CA ILE A 118 12.82 -3.41 -16.46
C ILE A 118 12.64 -4.93 -16.61
N ALA A 119 12.65 -5.68 -15.51
CA ALA A 119 12.41 -7.12 -15.53
C ALA A 119 11.00 -7.50 -16.03
N GLU A 120 10.01 -6.64 -15.83
CA GLU A 120 8.64 -6.77 -16.36
C GLU A 120 8.49 -6.19 -17.78
N GLY A 121 9.61 -5.83 -18.45
CA GLY A 121 9.65 -5.39 -19.84
C GLY A 121 9.44 -3.88 -20.05
N ALA A 122 9.70 -3.05 -19.06
CA ALA A 122 9.77 -1.61 -19.26
C ALA A 122 11.05 -1.23 -20.02
N THR A 123 10.99 -0.21 -20.85
CA THR A 123 12.14 0.42 -21.46
C THR A 123 12.73 1.50 -20.54
N LEU A 124 13.99 1.88 -20.80
CA LEU A 124 14.61 3.01 -20.08
C LEU A 124 13.85 4.32 -20.33
N ASP A 125 13.29 4.50 -21.53
CA ASP A 125 12.48 5.68 -21.87
C ASP A 125 11.17 5.72 -21.06
N GLU A 126 10.48 4.58 -20.89
CA GLU A 126 9.29 4.50 -20.04
C GLU A 126 9.61 4.81 -18.56
N VAL A 127 10.78 4.38 -18.09
CA VAL A 127 11.27 4.74 -16.74
C VAL A 127 11.54 6.24 -16.66
N MET A 128 12.23 6.81 -17.65
CA MET A 128 12.54 8.25 -17.72
C MET A 128 11.25 9.08 -17.73
N ASP A 129 10.30 8.75 -18.60
CA ASP A 129 9.01 9.45 -18.69
C ASP A 129 8.26 9.39 -17.33
N THR A 130 8.30 8.24 -16.67
CA THR A 130 7.70 8.08 -15.32
C THR A 130 8.34 9.04 -14.31
N LEU A 131 9.66 9.19 -14.33
CA LEU A 131 10.38 10.11 -13.44
C LEU A 131 10.04 11.56 -13.76
N LEU A 132 9.98 11.93 -15.05
CA LEU A 132 9.61 13.28 -15.48
C LEU A 132 8.17 13.65 -15.06
N VAL A 133 7.22 12.72 -15.20
CA VAL A 133 5.83 12.92 -14.74
C VAL A 133 5.79 13.10 -13.22
N ALA A 134 6.49 12.24 -12.46
CA ALA A 134 6.55 12.35 -11.01
C ALA A 134 7.19 13.68 -10.56
N GLY A 135 8.28 14.09 -11.21
CA GLY A 135 8.96 15.38 -10.98
C GLY A 135 8.03 16.57 -11.21
N SER A 136 7.27 16.56 -12.32
CA SER A 136 6.31 17.62 -12.65
C SER A 136 5.21 17.75 -11.61
N ILE A 137 4.71 16.65 -11.07
CA ILE A 137 3.71 16.67 -10.00
C ILE A 137 4.30 17.18 -8.69
N ALA A 138 5.53 16.76 -8.34
CA ALA A 138 6.23 17.23 -7.15
C ALA A 138 6.52 18.75 -7.22
N GLU A 139 6.96 19.25 -8.37
CA GLU A 139 7.19 20.67 -8.65
C GLU A 139 5.89 21.47 -8.50
N SER A 140 4.80 21.03 -9.10
CA SER A 140 3.48 21.67 -8.99
C SER A 140 3.00 21.75 -7.53
N SER A 141 3.19 20.68 -6.77
CA SER A 141 2.88 20.65 -5.33
C SER A 141 3.71 21.66 -4.55
N LEU A 142 5.02 21.76 -4.83
CA LEU A 142 5.91 22.75 -4.22
C LEU A 142 5.43 24.18 -4.49
N TYR A 143 5.16 24.51 -5.74
CA TYR A 143 4.71 25.86 -6.13
C TYR A 143 3.35 26.20 -5.51
N SER A 144 2.42 25.26 -5.51
CA SER A 144 1.11 25.48 -4.87
C SER A 144 1.24 25.82 -3.38
N HIS A 145 2.17 25.19 -2.68
CA HIS A 145 2.42 25.48 -1.27
C HIS A 145 3.19 26.80 -1.07
N ALA A 146 4.26 27.00 -1.81
CA ALA A 146 5.12 28.18 -1.72
C ALA A 146 4.36 29.45 -2.08
N PHE A 147 3.60 29.46 -3.18
CA PHE A 147 2.87 30.64 -3.64
C PHE A 147 1.74 31.06 -2.71
N ARG A 148 1.10 30.14 -1.99
CA ARG A 148 0.17 30.51 -0.91
C ARG A 148 0.87 31.29 0.20
N LYS A 149 2.08 30.87 0.60
CA LYS A 149 2.87 31.58 1.61
C LYS A 149 3.37 32.93 1.11
N TYR A 150 3.82 33.00 -0.14
CA TYR A 150 4.20 34.27 -0.79
C TYR A 150 3.04 35.26 -0.83
N LYS A 151 1.85 34.84 -1.24
CA LYS A 151 0.66 35.71 -1.27
C LYS A 151 0.23 36.20 0.13
N GLN A 152 0.39 35.36 1.16
CA GLN A 152 0.15 35.78 2.54
C GLN A 152 1.14 36.87 2.99
N LEU A 153 2.41 36.75 2.60
CA LEU A 153 3.44 37.77 2.88
C LEU A 153 3.14 39.08 2.15
N GLU A 154 2.85 39.03 0.85
CA GLU A 154 2.48 40.18 0.04
C GLU A 154 1.31 40.97 0.65
N GLY A 155 0.26 40.27 1.09
CA GLY A 155 -0.90 40.89 1.75
C GLY A 155 -0.58 41.54 3.09
N LYS A 156 0.36 40.98 3.87
CA LYS A 156 0.82 41.61 5.13
C LYS A 156 1.61 42.89 4.85
N MET A 157 2.48 42.87 3.85
CA MET A 157 3.29 44.05 3.48
C MET A 157 2.43 45.22 2.97
N LYS A 158 1.38 44.94 2.18
CA LYS A 158 0.43 45.96 1.71
C LYS A 158 -0.32 46.59 2.89
N LYS A 159 -0.86 45.79 3.82
CA LYS A 159 -1.56 46.29 5.02
C LYS A 159 -0.66 47.06 5.99
N GLY A 160 0.64 46.82 5.99
CA GLY A 160 1.61 47.59 6.79
C GLY A 160 1.81 49.00 6.22
N LYS A 161 1.90 49.14 4.89
CA LYS A 161 2.06 50.44 4.24
C LYS A 161 0.84 51.36 4.39
N ASP A 162 -0.39 50.80 4.34
CA ASP A 162 -1.64 51.55 4.52
C ASP A 162 -1.87 52.05 5.96
N LYS A 163 -1.00 51.70 6.93
CA LYS A 163 -1.07 52.16 8.32
C LYS A 163 -0.07 53.27 8.65
N ASP A 164 0.89 53.46 7.78
CA ASP A 164 1.96 54.48 7.96
C ASP A 164 1.71 55.74 7.10
N GLU A 165 0.59 55.81 6.35
CA GLU A 165 0.00 56.99 5.71
C GLU A 165 -1.21 57.49 6.51
#